data_9eeff0a288c11d5603682d34517169ad
#
_entry.id   9eeff0a288c11d5603682d34517169ad
#
_cell.length_a   1.000
_cell.length_b   1.000
_cell.length_c   1.000
_cell.angle_alpha   90.00
_cell.angle_beta   90.00
_cell.angle_gamma   90.00
#
_symmetry.space_group_name_H-M   'P 1'
#
loop_
_entity.id
_entity.type
_entity.pdbx_description
1 polymer ?
#
loop_
_entity_poly.entity_id
_entity_poly.type
_entity_poly.pdbx_seq_one_letter_code
_entity_poly.pdbx_strand_id
1 'polypeptide(L)'
;MPMADTPRTIASLEDISGRYAAILCDVWGVLHNGVEHFGQAAAALAAARNRGLAVVLITNAPRPHEGVEAQLASLAVPEAAWDCVVTSGDVTRELVSAGPRRIFHLGPERDLSLYDGLDIEIVEEFEADSVVCTGLFDDEIETPDDYAEMLRRLRARNLPMVCANPDIVVERGDRVVWCGGALARDYGLLGGRTLVAGKPHAPIYAAALKAAGEVLGREVRREEALAVGDGMLTDVKGAHDNGIDALYVSGGIHSRDYGHPDDPEPEKLQAFLDRHGFTPVATMPKLQ
;
A
#
# COMPACT_ATOMS: atom_id res chain seq x y z
N MET A 1 1.63 27.59 -17.34
CA MET A 1 1.17 26.92 -16.12
C MET A 1 2.01 27.46 -14.98
N PRO A 2 1.47 27.81 -13.79
CA PRO A 2 2.31 28.12 -12.64
C PRO A 2 3.17 26.90 -12.36
N MET A 3 4.47 27.11 -12.14
CA MET A 3 5.36 26.05 -11.66
C MET A 3 4.79 25.57 -10.32
N ALA A 4 4.58 24.26 -10.18
CA ALA A 4 4.21 23.69 -8.88
C ALA A 4 5.30 24.11 -7.89
N ASP A 5 4.90 24.59 -6.71
CA ASP A 5 5.85 24.91 -5.65
C ASP A 5 6.68 23.67 -5.34
N THR A 6 8.01 23.84 -5.36
CA THR A 6 8.93 22.77 -4.97
C THR A 6 8.59 22.29 -3.57
N PRO A 7 8.34 20.98 -3.36
CA PRO A 7 7.98 20.48 -2.04
C PRO A 7 9.11 20.77 -1.04
N ARG A 8 8.72 21.21 0.15
CA ARG A 8 9.66 21.52 1.22
C ARG A 8 10.33 20.24 1.72
N THR A 9 11.66 20.19 1.73
CA THR A 9 12.37 19.15 2.50
C THR A 9 12.30 19.49 3.99
N ILE A 10 11.88 18.54 4.82
CA ILE A 10 11.76 18.69 6.26
C ILE A 10 12.71 17.74 7.00
N ALA A 11 13.07 18.09 8.22
CA ALA A 11 13.98 17.31 9.03
C ALA A 11 13.24 16.35 9.99
N SER A 12 11.99 16.65 10.34
CA SER A 12 11.20 15.85 11.27
C SER A 12 9.72 15.83 10.86
N LEU A 13 9.02 14.74 11.15
CA LEU A 13 7.57 14.65 11.01
C LEU A 13 6.86 15.75 11.82
N GLU A 14 7.43 16.15 12.95
CA GLU A 14 6.88 17.21 13.79
C GLU A 14 6.75 18.57 13.08
N ASP A 15 7.63 18.85 12.10
CA ASP A 15 7.63 20.11 11.34
C ASP A 15 6.30 20.39 10.62
N ILE A 16 5.51 19.35 10.33
CA ILE A 16 4.25 19.45 9.59
C ILE A 16 3.06 18.80 10.30
N SER A 17 3.27 17.81 11.17
CA SER A 17 2.18 16.98 11.73
C SER A 17 1.19 17.76 12.59
N GLY A 18 1.57 18.89 13.17
CA GLY A 18 0.69 19.72 14.01
C GLY A 18 -0.55 20.29 13.30
N ARG A 19 -0.65 20.17 11.96
CA ARG A 19 -1.81 20.59 11.16
C ARG A 19 -2.86 19.49 10.98
N TYR A 20 -2.53 18.25 11.33
CA TYR A 20 -3.33 17.08 11.06
C TYR A 20 -3.85 16.45 12.35
N ALA A 21 -4.92 15.68 12.23
CA ALA A 21 -5.48 14.88 13.31
C ALA A 21 -5.08 13.40 13.17
N ALA A 22 -4.73 12.97 11.94
CA ALA A 22 -4.38 11.58 11.66
C ALA A 22 -3.16 11.49 10.73
N ILE A 23 -2.37 10.43 10.90
CA ILE A 23 -1.32 10.00 10.00
C ILE A 23 -1.71 8.65 9.42
N LEU A 24 -1.72 8.54 8.08
CA LEU A 24 -1.92 7.31 7.34
C LEU A 24 -0.56 6.88 6.79
N CYS A 25 0.15 6.02 7.53
CA CYS A 25 1.54 5.70 7.25
C CYS A 25 1.68 4.37 6.51
N ASP A 26 2.41 4.37 5.39
CA ASP A 26 2.84 3.13 4.76
C ASP A 26 3.75 2.31 5.70
N VAL A 27 3.84 1.02 5.42
CA VAL A 27 4.57 0.05 6.24
C VAL A 27 5.91 -0.32 5.60
N TRP A 28 5.90 -0.85 4.37
CA TRP A 28 7.10 -1.24 3.64
C TRP A 28 7.84 -0.02 3.09
N GLY A 29 9.17 0.00 3.25
CA GLY A 29 9.99 1.14 2.81
C GLY A 29 9.96 2.34 3.75
N VAL A 30 8.98 2.41 4.66
CA VAL A 30 8.81 3.52 5.62
C VAL A 30 9.05 3.08 7.07
N LEU A 31 8.44 1.96 7.49
CA LEU A 31 8.55 1.46 8.87
C LEU A 31 9.50 0.26 8.98
N HIS A 32 9.62 -0.55 7.92
CA HIS A 32 10.56 -1.67 7.79
C HIS A 32 10.87 -2.00 6.32
N ASN A 33 11.93 -2.81 6.11
CA ASN A 33 12.31 -3.34 4.80
C ASN A 33 12.05 -4.84 4.64
N GLY A 34 11.27 -5.43 5.55
CA GLY A 34 10.99 -6.87 5.59
C GLY A 34 12.03 -7.71 6.33
N VAL A 35 13.17 -7.14 6.70
CA VAL A 35 14.27 -7.78 7.45
C VAL A 35 14.47 -7.11 8.80
N GLU A 36 14.44 -5.79 8.82
CA GLU A 36 14.62 -4.96 10.02
C GLU A 36 13.63 -3.79 10.02
N HIS A 37 13.28 -3.30 11.19
CA HIS A 37 12.48 -2.09 11.32
C HIS A 37 13.35 -0.83 11.40
N PHE A 38 12.76 0.31 11.02
CA PHE A 38 13.41 1.62 11.10
C PHE A 38 13.03 2.31 12.41
N GLY A 39 13.93 2.22 13.40
CA GLY A 39 13.68 2.71 14.77
C GLY A 39 13.30 4.20 14.84
N GLN A 40 13.88 5.03 13.96
CA GLN A 40 13.55 6.46 13.89
C GLN A 40 12.12 6.69 13.41
N ALA A 41 11.65 5.92 12.41
CA ALA A 41 10.28 5.99 11.93
C ALA A 41 9.28 5.60 13.02
N ALA A 42 9.54 4.48 13.72
CA ALA A 42 8.71 4.05 14.83
C ALA A 42 8.66 5.09 15.97
N ALA A 43 9.79 5.72 16.28
CA ALA A 43 9.86 6.77 17.31
C ALA A 43 9.08 8.04 16.88
N ALA A 44 9.17 8.45 15.62
CA ALA A 44 8.44 9.61 15.09
C ALA A 44 6.91 9.39 15.15
N LEU A 45 6.45 8.20 14.75
CA LEU A 45 5.03 7.83 14.83
C LEU A 45 4.54 7.76 16.28
N ALA A 46 5.31 7.16 17.19
CA ALA A 46 5.00 7.13 18.62
C ALA A 46 4.91 8.55 19.21
N ALA A 47 5.81 9.45 18.82
CA ALA A 47 5.76 10.84 19.22
C ALA A 47 4.51 11.57 18.70
N ALA A 48 4.07 11.28 17.47
CA ALA A 48 2.84 11.80 16.91
C ALA A 48 1.60 11.33 17.70
N ARG A 49 1.51 10.03 18.04
CA ARG A 49 0.46 9.49 18.92
C ARG A 49 0.44 10.16 20.30
N ASN A 50 1.60 10.34 20.90
CA ASN A 50 1.71 11.01 22.21
C ASN A 50 1.23 12.46 22.16
N ARG A 51 1.20 13.08 20.99
CA ARG A 51 0.60 14.41 20.77
C ARG A 51 -0.90 14.37 20.46
N GLY A 52 -1.50 13.19 20.43
CA GLY A 52 -2.94 12.99 20.23
C GLY A 52 -3.37 12.82 18.78
N LEU A 53 -2.44 12.54 17.85
CA LEU A 53 -2.80 12.16 16.48
C LEU A 53 -3.15 10.66 16.44
N ALA A 54 -4.15 10.30 15.64
CA ALA A 54 -4.36 8.90 15.29
C ALA A 54 -3.28 8.47 14.30
N VAL A 55 -2.62 7.33 14.53
CA VAL A 55 -1.66 6.75 13.60
C VAL A 55 -2.22 5.43 13.08
N VAL A 56 -2.62 5.42 11.82
CA VAL A 56 -3.13 4.26 11.09
C VAL A 56 -2.06 3.79 10.11
N LEU A 57 -1.61 2.56 10.26
CA LEU A 57 -0.75 1.95 9.25
C LEU A 57 -1.60 1.50 8.07
N ILE A 58 -1.19 1.82 6.86
CA ILE A 58 -1.90 1.52 5.61
C ILE A 58 -0.99 0.77 4.65
N THR A 59 -1.35 -0.46 4.27
CA THR A 59 -0.48 -1.33 3.47
C THR A 59 -1.21 -2.07 2.36
N ASN A 60 -0.50 -2.30 1.25
CA ASN A 60 -0.98 -3.13 0.15
C ASN A 60 -0.82 -4.65 0.40
N ALA A 61 -0.44 -5.06 1.61
CA ALA A 61 -0.36 -6.47 1.97
C ALA A 61 -1.71 -7.17 1.72
N PRO A 62 -1.73 -8.30 0.98
CA PRO A 62 -2.96 -9.01 0.62
C PRO A 62 -3.46 -9.93 1.76
N ARG A 63 -3.18 -9.59 2.99
CA ARG A 63 -3.50 -10.37 4.20
C ARG A 63 -4.33 -9.53 5.16
N PRO A 64 -5.17 -10.16 6.01
CA PRO A 64 -5.84 -9.48 7.11
C PRO A 64 -4.83 -8.78 8.04
N HIS A 65 -5.26 -7.72 8.71
CA HIS A 65 -4.40 -6.89 9.57
C HIS A 65 -3.67 -7.69 10.65
N GLU A 66 -4.27 -8.73 11.23
CA GLU A 66 -3.63 -9.57 12.25
C GLU A 66 -2.33 -10.20 11.74
N GLY A 67 -2.28 -10.58 10.46
CA GLY A 67 -1.07 -11.12 9.83
C GLY A 67 0.04 -10.08 9.66
N VAL A 68 -0.33 -8.82 9.45
CA VAL A 68 0.63 -7.70 9.39
C VAL A 68 1.11 -7.33 10.78
N GLU A 69 0.22 -7.25 11.78
CA GLU A 69 0.58 -7.01 13.18
C GLU A 69 1.56 -8.07 13.71
N ALA A 70 1.31 -9.35 13.40
CA ALA A 70 2.24 -10.44 13.75
C ALA A 70 3.62 -10.26 13.08
N GLN A 71 3.67 -9.79 11.83
CA GLN A 71 4.93 -9.47 11.14
C GLN A 71 5.64 -8.30 11.82
N LEU A 72 4.94 -7.21 12.14
CA LEU A 72 5.51 -6.06 12.84
C LEU A 72 6.09 -6.47 14.20
N ALA A 73 5.39 -7.31 14.95
CA ALA A 73 5.86 -7.86 16.21
C ALA A 73 7.14 -8.71 16.02
N SER A 74 7.19 -9.56 14.98
CA SER A 74 8.39 -10.37 14.67
C SER A 74 9.60 -9.54 14.30
N LEU A 75 9.40 -8.35 13.73
CA LEU A 75 10.44 -7.37 13.41
C LEU A 75 10.74 -6.44 14.60
N ALA A 76 10.15 -6.69 15.76
CA ALA A 76 10.28 -5.88 16.97
C ALA A 76 9.91 -4.38 16.78
N VAL A 77 8.95 -4.10 15.91
CA VAL A 77 8.38 -2.73 15.79
C VAL A 77 7.59 -2.44 17.06
N PRO A 78 7.86 -1.33 17.77
CA PRO A 78 7.14 -1.00 19.00
C PRO A 78 5.64 -0.75 18.75
N GLU A 79 4.74 -1.41 19.47
CA GLU A 79 3.28 -1.19 19.39
C GLU A 79 2.87 0.26 19.69
N ALA A 80 3.70 1.00 20.40
CA ALA A 80 3.49 2.43 20.63
C ALA A 80 3.52 3.27 19.35
N ALA A 81 4.00 2.73 18.22
CA ALA A 81 4.13 3.46 16.96
C ALA A 81 2.81 3.64 16.20
N TRP A 82 1.78 2.82 16.45
CA TRP A 82 0.50 2.90 15.73
C TRP A 82 -0.71 2.61 16.63
N ASP A 83 -1.90 2.96 16.16
CA ASP A 83 -3.18 2.66 16.82
C ASP A 83 -3.85 1.43 16.19
N CYS A 84 -3.82 1.34 14.86
CA CYS A 84 -4.38 0.21 14.11
C CYS A 84 -3.73 0.07 12.74
N VAL A 85 -3.98 -1.06 12.09
CA VAL A 85 -3.50 -1.41 10.75
C VAL A 85 -4.69 -1.59 9.83
N VAL A 86 -4.63 -1.03 8.62
CA VAL A 86 -5.61 -1.22 7.54
C VAL A 86 -4.87 -1.79 6.34
N THR A 87 -5.30 -2.95 5.87
CA THR A 87 -4.64 -3.66 4.80
C THR A 87 -5.49 -3.70 3.52
N SER A 88 -4.84 -3.87 2.40
CA SER A 88 -5.54 -4.22 1.16
C SER A 88 -6.29 -5.55 1.30
N GLY A 89 -5.78 -6.46 2.12
CA GLY A 89 -6.45 -7.72 2.44
C GLY A 89 -7.80 -7.52 3.12
N ASP A 90 -7.90 -6.63 4.12
CA ASP A 90 -9.17 -6.34 4.80
C ASP A 90 -10.21 -5.79 3.82
N VAL A 91 -9.81 -4.85 2.97
CA VAL A 91 -10.68 -4.29 1.91
C VAL A 91 -11.06 -5.37 0.87
N THR A 92 -10.12 -6.25 0.53
CA THR A 92 -10.40 -7.38 -0.37
C THR A 92 -11.46 -8.31 0.20
N ARG A 93 -11.41 -8.61 1.50
CA ARG A 93 -12.43 -9.45 2.16
C ARG A 93 -13.84 -8.88 1.99
N GLU A 94 -13.99 -7.55 2.12
CA GLU A 94 -15.27 -6.88 1.87
C GLU A 94 -15.73 -7.05 0.41
N LEU A 95 -14.83 -6.85 -0.56
CA LEU A 95 -15.13 -7.02 -1.98
C LEU A 95 -15.49 -8.48 -2.34
N VAL A 96 -14.78 -9.45 -1.78
CA VAL A 96 -15.02 -10.88 -1.99
C VAL A 96 -16.36 -11.29 -1.37
N SER A 97 -16.67 -10.82 -0.16
CA SER A 97 -17.95 -11.11 0.51
C SER A 97 -19.16 -10.56 -0.25
N ALA A 98 -18.99 -9.47 -0.99
CA ALA A 98 -20.03 -8.88 -1.84
C ALA A 98 -20.09 -9.47 -3.26
N GLY A 99 -19.15 -10.36 -3.61
CA GLY A 99 -18.97 -10.94 -4.93
C GLY A 99 -19.55 -12.37 -5.08
N PRO A 100 -19.18 -13.05 -6.20
CA PRO A 100 -19.51 -14.45 -6.39
C PRO A 100 -18.87 -15.36 -5.34
N ARG A 101 -19.57 -16.41 -4.95
CA ARG A 101 -19.08 -17.37 -3.93
C ARG A 101 -17.96 -18.28 -4.43
N ARG A 102 -17.99 -18.67 -5.71
CA ARG A 102 -16.99 -19.58 -6.30
C ARG A 102 -15.85 -18.77 -6.88
N ILE A 103 -14.72 -18.81 -6.19
CA ILE A 103 -13.55 -18.03 -6.55
C ILE A 103 -12.38 -18.93 -6.96
N PHE A 104 -11.58 -18.48 -7.92
CA PHE A 104 -10.26 -19.02 -8.18
C PHE A 104 -9.22 -18.17 -7.44
N HIS A 105 -8.48 -18.78 -6.51
CA HIS A 105 -7.37 -18.13 -5.83
C HIS A 105 -6.14 -18.14 -6.73
N LEU A 106 -5.67 -16.96 -7.11
CA LEU A 106 -4.42 -16.75 -7.86
C LEU A 106 -3.41 -16.09 -6.91
N GLY A 107 -2.52 -16.91 -6.36
CA GLY A 107 -1.53 -16.47 -5.38
C GLY A 107 -0.98 -17.61 -4.53
N PRO A 108 -0.02 -17.33 -3.65
CA PRO A 108 0.62 -18.33 -2.82
C PRO A 108 -0.31 -18.83 -1.71
N GLU A 109 -0.12 -20.10 -1.30
CA GLU A 109 -0.93 -20.74 -0.25
C GLU A 109 -0.92 -19.97 1.10
N ARG A 110 0.16 -19.24 1.39
CA ARG A 110 0.27 -18.43 2.62
C ARG A 110 -0.79 -17.33 2.72
N ASP A 111 -1.42 -16.95 1.62
CA ASP A 111 -2.45 -15.90 1.58
C ASP A 111 -3.88 -16.46 1.72
N LEU A 112 -4.05 -17.78 1.87
CA LEU A 112 -5.38 -18.42 2.00
C LEU A 112 -6.14 -17.96 3.27
N SER A 113 -5.43 -17.52 4.31
CA SER A 113 -6.06 -16.92 5.50
C SER A 113 -6.90 -15.66 5.20
N LEU A 114 -6.71 -15.06 4.01
CA LEU A 114 -7.56 -13.99 3.49
C LEU A 114 -9.04 -14.37 3.49
N TYR A 115 -9.36 -15.65 3.36
CA TYR A 115 -10.72 -16.15 3.21
C TYR A 115 -11.33 -16.70 4.49
N ASP A 116 -10.61 -16.73 5.60
CA ASP A 116 -11.08 -17.29 6.86
C ASP A 116 -12.39 -16.62 7.31
N GLY A 117 -13.41 -17.44 7.56
CA GLY A 117 -14.73 -16.99 7.99
C GLY A 117 -15.61 -16.36 6.90
N LEU A 118 -15.17 -16.32 5.63
CA LEU A 118 -16.00 -15.88 4.52
C LEU A 118 -16.85 -17.03 3.97
N ASP A 119 -18.07 -16.71 3.51
CA ASP A 119 -18.97 -17.68 2.88
C ASP A 119 -18.64 -17.80 1.38
N ILE A 120 -17.46 -18.38 1.08
CA ILE A 120 -16.96 -18.59 -0.29
C ILE A 120 -16.49 -20.03 -0.47
N GLU A 121 -16.32 -20.44 -1.71
CA GLU A 121 -15.77 -21.71 -2.13
C GLU A 121 -14.58 -21.47 -3.07
N ILE A 122 -13.39 -21.93 -2.67
CA ILE A 122 -12.21 -21.90 -3.52
C ILE A 122 -12.29 -23.09 -4.48
N VAL A 123 -12.26 -22.82 -5.77
CA VAL A 123 -12.43 -23.81 -6.82
C VAL A 123 -11.33 -23.67 -7.87
N GLU A 124 -11.24 -24.69 -8.73
CA GLU A 124 -10.30 -24.67 -9.88
C GLU A 124 -10.66 -23.57 -10.89
N GLU A 125 -9.67 -23.14 -11.68
CA GLU A 125 -9.78 -22.07 -12.69
C GLU A 125 -11.07 -22.17 -13.52
N PHE A 126 -11.39 -23.38 -14.01
CA PHE A 126 -12.51 -23.62 -14.92
C PHE A 126 -13.89 -23.67 -14.25
N GLU A 127 -13.94 -23.72 -12.94
CA GLU A 127 -15.20 -23.74 -12.14
C GLU A 127 -15.54 -22.37 -11.54
N ALA A 128 -14.59 -21.45 -11.51
CA ALA A 128 -14.74 -20.17 -10.82
C ALA A 128 -15.66 -19.19 -11.55
N ASP A 129 -16.31 -18.33 -10.76
CA ASP A 129 -17.12 -17.21 -11.22
C ASP A 129 -16.39 -15.86 -11.08
N SER A 130 -15.29 -15.84 -10.32
CA SER A 130 -14.38 -14.71 -10.16
C SER A 130 -12.97 -15.18 -9.81
N VAL A 131 -12.00 -14.27 -9.93
CA VAL A 131 -10.60 -14.48 -9.54
C VAL A 131 -10.26 -13.55 -8.41
N VAL A 132 -9.56 -14.05 -7.38
CA VAL A 132 -8.92 -13.22 -6.35
C VAL A 132 -7.41 -13.38 -6.50
N CYS A 133 -6.74 -12.33 -6.91
CA CYS A 133 -5.30 -12.32 -7.15
C CYS A 133 -4.59 -11.66 -5.97
N THR A 134 -3.82 -12.43 -5.21
CA THR A 134 -2.96 -11.95 -4.12
C THR A 134 -1.50 -11.84 -4.54
N GLY A 135 -1.08 -12.58 -5.58
CA GLY A 135 0.30 -12.62 -6.04
C GLY A 135 0.53 -13.70 -7.09
N LEU A 136 1.78 -14.07 -7.28
CA LEU A 136 2.21 -15.24 -8.03
C LEU A 136 2.09 -16.48 -7.14
N PHE A 137 2.01 -17.68 -7.68
CA PHE A 137 1.98 -18.91 -6.88
C PHE A 137 3.31 -19.10 -6.14
N ASP A 138 4.42 -18.87 -6.84
CA ASP A 138 5.76 -18.86 -6.25
C ASP A 138 6.50 -17.57 -6.65
N ASP A 139 6.43 -16.56 -5.78
CA ASP A 139 7.07 -15.25 -6.01
C ASP A 139 8.60 -15.27 -5.92
N GLU A 140 9.22 -16.41 -5.55
CA GLU A 140 10.66 -16.58 -5.53
C GLU A 140 11.26 -16.88 -6.91
N ILE A 141 10.49 -17.55 -7.79
CA ILE A 141 11.01 -18.07 -9.06
C ILE A 141 10.18 -17.68 -10.28
N GLU A 142 8.89 -17.35 -10.12
CA GLU A 142 7.99 -17.03 -11.22
C GLU A 142 8.01 -15.56 -11.60
N THR A 143 7.58 -15.30 -12.83
CA THR A 143 7.42 -13.96 -13.39
C THR A 143 6.01 -13.79 -13.97
N PRO A 144 5.52 -12.58 -14.22
CA PRO A 144 4.21 -12.37 -14.85
C PRO A 144 4.07 -13.05 -16.21
N ASP A 145 5.16 -13.25 -16.95
CA ASP A 145 5.13 -13.91 -18.27
C ASP A 145 4.66 -15.39 -18.18
N ASP A 146 4.93 -16.06 -17.07
CA ASP A 146 4.52 -17.45 -16.83
C ASP A 146 3.00 -17.60 -16.76
N TYR A 147 2.28 -16.50 -16.49
CA TYR A 147 0.83 -16.44 -16.35
C TYR A 147 0.08 -16.06 -17.64
N ALA A 148 0.78 -15.72 -18.72
CA ALA A 148 0.17 -15.17 -19.93
C ALA A 148 -0.98 -16.02 -20.48
N GLU A 149 -0.81 -17.36 -20.53
CA GLU A 149 -1.83 -18.29 -21.03
C GLU A 149 -3.03 -18.40 -20.06
N MET A 150 -2.77 -18.44 -18.75
CA MET A 150 -3.82 -18.46 -17.73
C MET A 150 -4.67 -17.20 -17.82
N LEU A 151 -4.05 -16.02 -17.87
CA LEU A 151 -4.75 -14.74 -17.96
C LEU A 151 -5.62 -14.66 -19.23
N ARG A 152 -5.17 -15.20 -20.36
CA ARG A 152 -5.98 -15.30 -21.58
C ARG A 152 -7.21 -16.20 -21.39
N ARG A 153 -7.07 -17.36 -20.72
CA ARG A 153 -8.20 -18.26 -20.44
C ARG A 153 -9.22 -17.60 -19.50
N LEU A 154 -8.75 -16.96 -18.42
CA LEU A 154 -9.61 -16.21 -17.49
C LEU A 154 -10.36 -15.08 -18.23
N ARG A 155 -9.65 -14.34 -19.10
CA ARG A 155 -10.25 -13.29 -19.92
C ARG A 155 -11.28 -13.83 -20.92
N ALA A 156 -11.02 -14.96 -21.57
CA ALA A 156 -11.95 -15.61 -22.49
C ALA A 156 -13.29 -15.96 -21.81
N ARG A 157 -13.25 -16.29 -20.51
CA ARG A 157 -14.43 -16.52 -19.67
C ARG A 157 -15.02 -15.23 -19.10
N ASN A 158 -14.40 -14.08 -19.34
CA ASN A 158 -14.81 -12.77 -18.83
C ASN A 158 -14.95 -12.70 -17.31
N LEU A 159 -14.09 -13.40 -16.57
CA LEU A 159 -14.14 -13.42 -15.12
C LEU A 159 -13.71 -12.05 -14.54
N PRO A 160 -14.41 -11.48 -13.56
CA PRO A 160 -13.89 -10.34 -12.82
C PRO A 160 -12.73 -10.80 -11.94
N MET A 161 -11.70 -9.96 -11.83
CA MET A 161 -10.55 -10.18 -10.95
C MET A 161 -10.54 -9.15 -9.83
N VAL A 162 -10.51 -9.59 -8.58
CA VAL A 162 -10.20 -8.75 -7.41
C VAL A 162 -8.70 -8.83 -7.18
N CYS A 163 -8.00 -7.70 -7.25
CA CYS A 163 -6.58 -7.60 -6.97
C CYS A 163 -6.39 -7.18 -5.50
N ALA A 164 -5.87 -8.08 -4.70
CA ALA A 164 -5.64 -7.88 -3.28
C ALA A 164 -4.29 -7.19 -2.98
N ASN A 165 -3.33 -7.26 -3.91
CA ASN A 165 -2.04 -6.58 -3.81
C ASN A 165 -1.77 -5.81 -5.10
N PRO A 166 -2.05 -4.49 -5.14
CA PRO A 166 -1.87 -3.69 -6.35
C PRO A 166 -0.43 -3.34 -6.70
N ASP A 167 0.53 -3.60 -5.81
CA ASP A 167 1.94 -3.35 -6.10
C ASP A 167 2.37 -4.20 -7.30
N ILE A 168 3.20 -3.63 -8.16
CA ILE A 168 3.79 -4.35 -9.29
C ILE A 168 4.95 -5.20 -8.80
N VAL A 169 5.81 -4.60 -7.98
CA VAL A 169 6.95 -5.22 -7.31
C VAL A 169 7.13 -4.66 -5.92
N VAL A 170 7.79 -5.41 -5.05
CA VAL A 170 8.28 -4.94 -3.74
C VAL A 170 9.74 -5.33 -3.57
N GLU A 171 10.48 -4.56 -2.78
CA GLU A 171 11.82 -4.94 -2.33
C GLU A 171 11.70 -5.85 -1.10
N ARG A 172 12.35 -7.01 -1.15
CA ARG A 172 12.47 -7.95 -0.03
C ARG A 172 13.96 -8.15 0.26
N GLY A 173 14.52 -7.39 1.19
CA GLY A 173 15.96 -7.26 1.36
C GLY A 173 16.60 -6.67 0.10
N ASP A 174 17.56 -7.40 -0.48
CA ASP A 174 18.26 -6.99 -1.71
C ASP A 174 17.58 -7.46 -3.02
N ARG A 175 16.41 -8.08 -2.93
CA ARG A 175 15.68 -8.66 -4.08
C ARG A 175 14.41 -7.89 -4.38
N VAL A 176 14.11 -7.76 -5.67
CA VAL A 176 12.82 -7.28 -6.17
C VAL A 176 11.95 -8.49 -6.47
N VAL A 177 10.73 -8.49 -5.93
CA VAL A 177 9.76 -9.58 -6.02
C VAL A 177 8.49 -9.09 -6.70
N TRP A 178 7.97 -9.87 -7.65
CA TRP A 178 6.72 -9.55 -8.33
C TRP A 178 5.50 -9.73 -7.41
N CYS A 179 4.50 -8.86 -7.60
CA CYS A 179 3.27 -8.86 -6.83
C CYS A 179 2.02 -9.02 -7.71
N GLY A 180 0.86 -9.19 -7.07
CA GLY A 180 -0.43 -9.39 -7.74
C GLY A 180 -0.82 -8.29 -8.72
N GLY A 181 -0.38 -7.05 -8.47
CA GLY A 181 -0.62 -5.92 -9.35
C GLY A 181 -0.02 -6.08 -10.75
N ALA A 182 1.09 -6.81 -10.89
CA ALA A 182 1.65 -7.13 -12.20
C ALA A 182 0.68 -8.00 -13.02
N LEU A 183 0.09 -9.04 -12.40
CA LEU A 183 -0.89 -9.91 -13.04
C LEU A 183 -2.20 -9.17 -13.34
N ALA A 184 -2.66 -8.33 -12.40
CA ALA A 184 -3.86 -7.51 -12.59
C ALA A 184 -3.70 -6.48 -13.71
N ARG A 185 -2.52 -5.86 -13.83
CA ARG A 185 -2.16 -4.98 -14.95
C ARG A 185 -2.24 -5.74 -16.28
N ASP A 186 -1.60 -6.89 -16.37
CA ASP A 186 -1.56 -7.67 -17.60
C ASP A 186 -2.93 -8.22 -17.98
N TYR A 187 -3.74 -8.60 -16.98
CA TYR A 187 -5.14 -8.96 -17.19
C TYR A 187 -5.96 -7.77 -17.71
N GLY A 188 -5.75 -6.58 -17.18
CA GLY A 188 -6.35 -5.33 -17.65
C GLY A 188 -5.97 -5.00 -19.10
N LEU A 189 -4.69 -5.20 -19.49
CA LEU A 189 -4.22 -5.01 -20.87
C LEU A 189 -4.89 -5.98 -21.87
N LEU A 190 -5.29 -7.17 -21.42
CA LEU A 190 -6.11 -8.11 -22.20
C LEU A 190 -7.59 -7.69 -22.26
N GLY A 191 -7.99 -6.57 -21.64
CA GLY A 191 -9.36 -6.11 -21.53
C GLY A 191 -10.16 -6.80 -20.43
N GLY A 192 -9.49 -7.42 -19.45
CA GLY A 192 -10.09 -7.98 -18.23
C GLY A 192 -10.56 -6.87 -17.28
N ARG A 193 -11.62 -7.15 -16.52
CA ARG A 193 -12.13 -6.24 -15.49
C ARG A 193 -11.45 -6.53 -14.17
N THR A 194 -10.72 -5.56 -13.62
CA THR A 194 -10.08 -5.64 -12.32
C THR A 194 -10.76 -4.71 -11.30
N LEU A 195 -10.91 -5.18 -10.08
CA LEU A 195 -11.29 -4.42 -8.89
C LEU A 195 -10.09 -4.40 -7.95
N VAL A 196 -9.61 -3.22 -7.58
CA VAL A 196 -8.37 -3.07 -6.82
C VAL A 196 -8.68 -2.55 -5.42
N ALA A 197 -8.25 -3.28 -4.40
CA ALA A 197 -8.56 -2.98 -3.00
C ALA A 197 -7.61 -1.95 -2.37
N GLY A 198 -6.31 -2.00 -2.69
CA GLY A 198 -5.25 -1.23 -2.03
C GLY A 198 -4.95 0.13 -2.64
N LYS A 199 -3.88 0.76 -2.15
CA LYS A 199 -3.35 2.04 -2.67
C LYS A 199 -2.99 1.90 -4.16
N PRO A 200 -3.28 2.87 -5.02
CA PRO A 200 -3.75 4.24 -4.75
C PRO A 200 -5.29 4.39 -4.70
N HIS A 201 -6.06 3.32 -4.66
CA HIS A 201 -7.51 3.35 -4.84
C HIS A 201 -8.27 3.79 -3.58
N ALA A 202 -9.42 4.47 -3.79
CA ALA A 202 -10.20 5.10 -2.72
C ALA A 202 -10.65 4.16 -1.57
N PRO A 203 -10.99 2.87 -1.79
CA PRO A 203 -11.51 2.03 -0.72
C PRO A 203 -10.60 1.94 0.51
N ILE A 204 -9.27 1.77 0.32
CA ILE A 204 -8.34 1.64 1.45
C ILE A 204 -8.17 2.96 2.22
N TYR A 205 -8.21 4.13 1.54
CA TYR A 205 -8.17 5.43 2.19
C TYR A 205 -9.45 5.71 2.99
N ALA A 206 -10.61 5.32 2.46
CA ALA A 206 -11.87 5.43 3.19
C ALA A 206 -11.88 4.58 4.46
N ALA A 207 -11.38 3.34 4.38
CA ALA A 207 -11.21 2.45 5.54
C ALA A 207 -10.23 3.05 6.58
N ALA A 208 -9.10 3.61 6.13
CA ALA A 208 -8.11 4.22 7.01
C ALA A 208 -8.64 5.49 7.72
N LEU A 209 -9.38 6.36 7.02
CA LEU A 209 -10.02 7.53 7.63
C LEU A 209 -11.10 7.13 8.66
N LYS A 210 -11.87 6.09 8.35
CA LYS A 210 -12.85 5.52 9.29
C LYS A 210 -12.15 5.01 10.55
N ALA A 211 -11.08 4.22 10.39
CA ALA A 211 -10.29 3.70 11.51
C ALA A 211 -9.67 4.83 12.36
N ALA A 212 -9.12 5.87 11.73
CA ALA A 212 -8.64 7.06 12.45
C ALA A 212 -9.76 7.75 13.22
N GLY A 213 -10.97 7.81 12.66
CA GLY A 213 -12.16 8.35 13.33
C GLY A 213 -12.57 7.54 14.54
N GLU A 214 -12.50 6.23 14.48
CA GLU A 214 -12.77 5.32 15.61
C GLU A 214 -11.76 5.55 16.76
N VAL A 215 -10.47 5.71 16.43
CA VAL A 215 -9.42 6.04 17.41
C VAL A 215 -9.68 7.37 18.10
N LEU A 216 -10.08 8.40 17.34
CA LEU A 216 -10.28 9.76 17.88
C LEU A 216 -11.69 9.99 18.46
N GLY A 217 -12.63 9.03 18.30
CA GLY A 217 -14.02 9.17 18.73
C GLY A 217 -14.80 10.24 17.97
N ARG A 218 -14.35 10.62 16.75
CA ARG A 218 -15.00 11.59 15.86
C ARG A 218 -14.67 11.30 14.40
N GLU A 219 -15.46 11.82 13.48
CA GLU A 219 -15.12 11.77 12.06
C GLU A 219 -13.81 12.53 11.77
N VAL A 220 -12.96 11.95 10.93
CA VAL A 220 -11.73 12.56 10.39
C VAL A 220 -11.96 12.88 8.92
N ARG A 221 -11.86 14.16 8.58
CA ARG A 221 -11.95 14.62 7.19
C ARG A 221 -10.63 14.40 6.48
N ARG A 222 -10.66 14.35 5.15
CA ARG A 222 -9.47 14.10 4.32
C ARG A 222 -8.37 15.14 4.54
N GLU A 223 -8.75 16.41 4.68
CA GLU A 223 -7.84 17.54 4.91
C GLU A 223 -7.19 17.51 6.31
N GLU A 224 -7.71 16.69 7.22
CA GLU A 224 -7.18 16.49 8.57
C GLU A 224 -6.22 15.28 8.65
N ALA A 225 -5.96 14.60 7.52
CA ALA A 225 -5.08 13.46 7.44
C ALA A 225 -3.81 13.78 6.64
N LEU A 226 -2.69 13.18 7.03
CA LEU A 226 -1.42 13.19 6.32
C LEU A 226 -1.08 11.75 5.93
N ALA A 227 -0.98 11.47 4.63
CA ALA A 227 -0.42 10.22 4.14
C ALA A 227 1.12 10.30 4.18
N VAL A 228 1.77 9.23 4.59
CA VAL A 228 3.24 9.09 4.62
C VAL A 228 3.62 7.83 3.87
N GLY A 229 4.45 7.94 2.82
CA GLY A 229 4.84 6.78 2.03
C GLY A 229 6.00 7.06 1.09
N ASP A 230 6.60 5.98 0.57
CA ASP A 230 7.71 6.02 -0.37
C ASP A 230 7.32 5.68 -1.82
N GLY A 231 6.10 5.17 -2.03
CA GLY A 231 5.59 4.83 -3.34
C GLY A 231 4.94 6.01 -4.06
N MET A 232 5.54 6.48 -5.16
CA MET A 232 5.00 7.61 -5.93
C MET A 232 3.63 7.30 -6.52
N LEU A 233 3.43 6.10 -7.08
CA LEU A 233 2.20 5.69 -7.75
C LEU A 233 1.18 5.02 -6.82
N THR A 234 1.55 4.71 -5.60
CA THR A 234 0.70 4.12 -4.57
C THR A 234 0.34 5.15 -3.50
N ASP A 235 1.32 5.65 -2.77
CA ASP A 235 1.10 6.55 -1.63
C ASP A 235 0.81 7.98 -2.06
N VAL A 236 1.73 8.59 -2.83
CA VAL A 236 1.60 10.01 -3.21
C VAL A 236 0.42 10.21 -4.17
N LYS A 237 0.34 9.38 -5.22
CA LYS A 237 -0.80 9.39 -6.13
C LYS A 237 -2.11 9.12 -5.40
N GLY A 238 -2.13 8.11 -4.53
CA GLY A 238 -3.33 7.73 -3.80
C GLY A 238 -3.80 8.82 -2.85
N ALA A 239 -2.90 9.46 -2.12
CA ALA A 239 -3.23 10.63 -1.30
C ALA A 239 -3.80 11.76 -2.16
N HIS A 240 -3.12 12.13 -3.26
CA HIS A 240 -3.56 13.15 -4.20
C HIS A 240 -4.97 12.87 -4.74
N ASP A 241 -5.22 11.66 -5.25
CA ASP A 241 -6.51 11.28 -5.85
C ASP A 241 -7.65 11.27 -4.83
N ASN A 242 -7.32 11.11 -3.54
CA ASN A 242 -8.29 11.11 -2.44
C ASN A 242 -8.36 12.44 -1.69
N GLY A 243 -7.65 13.49 -2.13
CA GLY A 243 -7.67 14.82 -1.51
C GLY A 243 -7.05 14.84 -0.10
N ILE A 244 -5.99 14.04 0.10
CA ILE A 244 -5.21 13.93 1.33
C ILE A 244 -3.81 14.48 1.05
N ASP A 245 -3.25 15.25 1.98
CA ASP A 245 -1.87 15.72 1.89
C ASP A 245 -0.89 14.54 2.02
N ALA A 246 0.24 14.57 1.28
CA ALA A 246 1.25 13.53 1.31
C ALA A 246 2.61 14.04 1.78
N LEU A 247 3.26 13.32 2.69
CA LEU A 247 4.69 13.38 2.98
C LEU A 247 5.38 12.26 2.21
N TYR A 248 6.29 12.62 1.31
CA TYR A 248 7.03 11.65 0.50
C TYR A 248 8.35 11.26 1.18
N VAL A 249 8.52 9.96 1.45
CA VAL A 249 9.76 9.37 1.97
C VAL A 249 10.65 8.99 0.81
N SER A 250 11.61 9.86 0.50
CA SER A 250 12.42 9.74 -0.72
C SER A 250 13.53 8.69 -0.65
N GLY A 251 13.88 8.18 0.52
CA GLY A 251 14.90 7.13 0.69
C GLY A 251 14.42 5.70 0.45
N GLY A 252 13.15 5.52 0.07
CA GLY A 252 12.53 4.22 -0.19
C GLY A 252 12.73 3.71 -1.62
N ILE A 253 11.69 3.05 -2.17
CA ILE A 253 11.74 2.26 -3.42
C ILE A 253 12.26 3.01 -4.66
N HIS A 254 12.10 4.34 -4.71
CA HIS A 254 12.52 5.16 -5.85
C HIS A 254 13.88 5.86 -5.65
N SER A 255 14.59 5.61 -4.56
CA SER A 255 15.84 6.32 -4.24
C SER A 255 16.88 6.28 -5.36
N ARG A 256 16.95 5.18 -6.11
CA ARG A 256 17.88 5.02 -7.25
C ARG A 256 17.65 6.02 -8.40
N ASP A 257 16.47 6.61 -8.51
CA ASP A 257 16.12 7.57 -9.56
C ASP A 257 16.79 8.95 -9.33
N TYR A 258 17.16 9.26 -8.07
CA TYR A 258 17.66 10.58 -7.68
C TYR A 258 18.82 10.56 -6.69
N GLY A 259 19.54 9.44 -6.55
CA GLY A 259 20.84 9.39 -5.87
C GLY A 259 20.88 8.49 -4.64
N HIS A 260 21.51 8.99 -3.57
CA HIS A 260 21.66 8.21 -2.34
C HIS A 260 20.37 8.25 -1.49
N PRO A 261 19.94 7.13 -0.88
CA PRO A 261 18.71 7.10 -0.05
C PRO A 261 18.68 8.13 1.09
N ASP A 262 19.83 8.42 1.71
CA ASP A 262 19.93 9.38 2.81
C ASP A 262 20.21 10.82 2.35
N ASP A 263 20.61 11.01 1.09
CA ASP A 263 21.00 12.33 0.55
C ASP A 263 20.59 12.40 -0.94
N PRO A 264 19.28 12.51 -1.24
CA PRO A 264 18.79 12.61 -2.61
C PRO A 264 19.26 13.91 -3.26
N GLU A 265 19.67 13.84 -4.52
CA GLU A 265 20.06 15.02 -5.30
C GLU A 265 18.83 15.90 -5.56
N PRO A 266 18.75 17.15 -5.06
CA PRO A 266 17.51 17.93 -5.09
C PRO A 266 16.95 18.16 -6.49
N GLU A 267 17.82 18.43 -7.49
CA GLU A 267 17.40 18.66 -8.87
C GLU A 267 16.81 17.39 -9.51
N LYS A 268 17.38 16.22 -9.23
CA LYS A 268 16.89 14.94 -9.74
C LYS A 268 15.57 14.55 -9.05
N LEU A 269 15.47 14.75 -7.73
CA LEU A 269 14.24 14.52 -7.00
C LEU A 269 13.11 15.42 -7.52
N GLN A 270 13.39 16.71 -7.75
CA GLN A 270 12.39 17.61 -8.33
C GLN A 270 11.96 17.15 -9.73
N ALA A 271 12.90 16.80 -10.60
CA ALA A 271 12.61 16.29 -11.95
C ALA A 271 11.81 14.98 -11.91
N PHE A 272 12.03 14.12 -10.89
CA PHE A 272 11.25 12.91 -10.67
C PHE A 272 9.81 13.26 -10.29
N LEU A 273 9.60 14.17 -9.35
CA LEU A 273 8.27 14.62 -8.94
C LEU A 273 7.50 15.28 -10.10
N ASP A 274 8.15 16.17 -10.84
CA ASP A 274 7.55 16.86 -11.99
C ASP A 274 7.09 15.88 -13.08
N ARG A 275 7.87 14.84 -13.34
CA ARG A 275 7.54 13.79 -14.32
C ARG A 275 6.29 13.02 -13.96
N HIS A 276 6.05 12.80 -12.67
CA HIS A 276 4.86 12.09 -12.19
C HIS A 276 3.63 13.00 -12.04
N GLY A 277 3.82 14.30 -11.90
CA GLY A 277 2.73 15.29 -11.84
C GLY A 277 1.96 15.30 -10.49
N PHE A 278 2.50 14.63 -9.46
CA PHE A 278 1.96 14.64 -8.10
C PHE A 278 2.95 15.35 -7.19
N THR A 279 2.48 16.37 -6.46
CA THR A 279 3.33 17.18 -5.59
C THR A 279 2.99 16.90 -4.12
N PRO A 280 3.87 16.22 -3.36
CA PRO A 280 3.69 16.07 -1.91
C PRO A 280 3.84 17.43 -1.20
N VAL A 281 3.25 17.61 -0.04
CA VAL A 281 3.39 18.84 0.76
C VAL A 281 4.79 19.00 1.36
N ALA A 282 5.49 17.88 1.53
CA ALA A 282 6.88 17.84 1.97
C ALA A 282 7.56 16.54 1.53
N THR A 283 8.89 16.54 1.56
CA THR A 283 9.74 15.37 1.37
C THR A 283 10.70 15.19 2.54
N MET A 284 11.10 13.96 2.83
CA MET A 284 12.21 13.65 3.72
C MET A 284 12.86 12.32 3.30
N PRO A 285 14.17 12.12 3.51
CA PRO A 285 14.85 10.90 3.12
C PRO A 285 14.34 9.66 3.86
N LYS A 286 14.20 9.75 5.17
CA LYS A 286 13.68 8.71 6.06
C LYS A 286 12.74 9.33 7.07
N LEU A 287 11.68 8.62 7.41
CA LEU A 287 10.74 9.07 8.44
C LEU A 287 11.43 9.18 9.80
N GLN A 288 11.38 10.39 10.41
CA GLN A 288 11.99 10.67 11.70
C GLN A 288 11.34 11.87 12.42
#